data_f706354e84a4ab7d6a8db0dce03e7875
#
_entry.id   f706354e84a4ab7d6a8db0dce03e7875
#
_cell.length_a   1.000
_cell.length_b   1.000
_cell.length_c   1.000
_cell.angle_alpha   90.00
_cell.angle_beta   90.00
_cell.angle_gamma   90.00
#
_symmetry.space_group_name_H-M   'P 1'
#
loop_
_entity.id
_entity.type
_entity.pdbx_description
1 polymer ?
#
loop_
_entity_poly.entity_id
_entity_poly.type
_entity_poly.pdbx_seq_one_letter_code
_entity_poly.pdbx_strand_id
1 'polypeptide(L)'
;MNEFNTYLKNLDYFHVKDLCVEKGKLRTYRKKDFFICQNEIERFAGWVKEGTFQYTYIDEEGEEHIVGYSFTNEFVCDYSSFMKGCLSLVNIQAIADCSVYEISRHDLIEYWETNMETQRFGRYVAENLYEMVYERLLDLYCSPVIRYKKLI
;
A
#
# COMPACT_ATOMS: atom_id res chain seq x y z
N MET A 1 11.24 1.38 -11.91
CA MET A 1 10.14 0.82 -11.08
C MET A 1 10.68 -0.37 -10.28
N ASN A 2 10.35 -0.46 -9.03
CA ASN A 2 10.71 -1.62 -8.20
C ASN A 2 9.77 -2.79 -8.53
N GLU A 3 10.32 -3.97 -8.86
CA GLU A 3 9.50 -5.14 -9.21
C GLU A 3 8.94 -5.88 -8.00
N PHE A 4 9.29 -5.48 -6.80
CA PHE A 4 8.77 -6.11 -5.59
C PHE A 4 7.25 -6.02 -5.49
N ASN A 5 6.68 -4.85 -5.79
CA ASN A 5 5.24 -4.63 -5.75
C ASN A 5 4.63 -4.80 -7.15
N THR A 6 4.27 -6.04 -7.46
CA THR A 6 3.82 -6.42 -8.80
C THR A 6 2.43 -5.89 -9.16
N TYR A 7 1.66 -5.38 -8.19
CA TYR A 7 0.35 -4.80 -8.45
C TYR A 7 0.40 -3.58 -9.37
N LEU A 8 1.57 -2.95 -9.50
CA LEU A 8 1.79 -1.79 -10.38
C LEU A 8 1.97 -2.20 -11.85
N LYS A 9 2.15 -3.48 -12.13
CA LYS A 9 2.29 -3.96 -13.50
C LYS A 9 0.94 -3.90 -14.22
N ASN A 10 0.97 -3.56 -15.49
CA ASN A 10 -0.19 -3.57 -16.38
C ASN A 10 -1.27 -2.52 -16.11
N LEU A 11 -1.08 -1.63 -15.15
CA LEU A 11 -1.99 -0.52 -14.87
C LEU A 11 -1.26 0.81 -14.84
N ASP A 12 -1.93 1.84 -15.33
CA ASP A 12 -1.43 3.21 -15.25
C ASP A 12 -1.95 3.86 -13.98
N TYR A 13 -1.10 3.95 -12.98
CA TYR A 13 -1.42 4.54 -11.67
C TYR A 13 -1.20 6.04 -11.61
N PHE A 14 -0.73 6.67 -12.69
CA PHE A 14 -0.43 8.11 -12.65
C PHE A 14 -1.67 8.97 -12.45
N HIS A 15 -2.86 8.54 -12.90
CA HIS A 15 -4.07 9.27 -12.56
C HIS A 15 -4.42 9.24 -11.08
N VAL A 16 -4.06 8.19 -10.39
CA VAL A 16 -4.27 8.12 -8.94
C VAL A 16 -3.26 8.98 -8.22
N LYS A 17 -2.03 9.03 -8.73
CA LYS A 17 -1.04 10.02 -8.27
C LYS A 17 -1.58 11.44 -8.44
N ASP A 18 -2.08 11.77 -9.64
CA ASP A 18 -2.62 13.10 -9.92
C ASP A 18 -3.79 13.43 -9.00
N LEU A 19 -4.66 12.48 -8.71
CA LEU A 19 -5.73 12.63 -7.73
C LEU A 19 -5.19 12.98 -6.35
N CYS A 20 -4.18 12.26 -5.88
CA CYS A 20 -3.57 12.51 -4.57
C CYS A 20 -2.89 13.88 -4.51
N VAL A 21 -2.25 14.31 -5.58
CA VAL A 21 -1.63 15.63 -5.66
C VAL A 21 -2.70 16.73 -5.67
N GLU A 22 -3.78 16.55 -6.43
CA GLU A 22 -4.84 17.55 -6.60
C GLU A 22 -5.75 17.65 -5.38
N LYS A 23 -6.22 16.53 -4.87
CA LYS A 23 -7.21 16.47 -3.78
C LYS A 23 -6.60 16.24 -2.40
N GLY A 24 -5.39 15.72 -2.35
CA GLY A 24 -4.71 15.39 -1.11
C GLY A 24 -3.85 16.52 -0.59
N LYS A 25 -3.10 16.21 0.47
CA LYS A 25 -2.15 17.13 1.11
C LYS A 25 -0.79 16.47 1.19
N LEU A 26 0.26 17.24 0.92
CA LEU A 26 1.63 16.78 1.12
C LEU A 26 1.94 16.75 2.62
N ARG A 27 2.36 15.61 3.10
CA ARG A 27 2.77 15.41 4.49
C ARG A 27 4.14 14.74 4.55
N THR A 28 4.95 15.17 5.53
CA THR A 28 6.28 14.62 5.75
C THR A 28 6.29 13.70 6.97
N TYR A 29 7.11 12.65 6.87
CA TYR A 29 7.35 11.68 7.94
C TYR A 29 8.84 11.59 8.17
N ARG A 30 9.26 11.60 9.42
CA ARG A 30 10.65 11.32 9.77
C ARG A 30 10.84 9.81 9.88
N LYS A 31 12.06 9.35 9.66
CA LYS A 31 12.42 7.96 9.95
C LYS A 31 11.88 7.54 11.31
N LYS A 32 11.19 6.39 11.35
CA LYS A 32 10.50 5.79 12.50
C LYS A 32 9.09 6.31 12.78
N ASP A 33 8.64 7.38 12.13
CA ASP A 33 7.24 7.81 12.26
C ASP A 33 6.30 6.75 11.67
N PHE A 34 5.13 6.59 12.28
CA PHE A 34 4.09 5.69 11.79
C PHE A 34 3.12 6.42 10.87
N PHE A 35 2.87 5.83 9.72
CA PHE A 35 1.76 6.21 8.85
C PHE A 35 0.43 5.74 9.46
N ILE A 36 0.40 4.49 9.93
CA ILE A 36 -0.70 3.89 10.68
C ILE A 36 -0.15 2.83 11.62
N CYS A 37 -0.78 2.69 12.79
CA CYS A 37 -0.48 1.61 13.73
C CYS A 37 -1.50 0.50 13.63
N GLN A 38 -1.05 -0.73 13.84
CA GLN A 38 -1.92 -1.91 13.88
C GLN A 38 -3.03 -1.71 14.90
N ASN A 39 -4.25 -2.11 14.55
CA ASN A 39 -5.47 -1.96 15.35
C ASN A 39 -5.99 -0.52 15.50
N GLU A 40 -5.49 0.41 14.70
CA GLU A 40 -6.04 1.76 14.59
C GLU A 40 -6.78 1.92 13.26
N ILE A 41 -7.73 2.86 13.21
CA ILE A 41 -8.45 3.17 11.96
C ILE A 41 -7.58 4.05 11.09
N GLU A 42 -7.34 3.58 9.87
CA GLU A 42 -6.59 4.32 8.85
C GLU A 42 -7.52 5.30 8.15
N ARG A 43 -7.20 6.59 8.25
CA ARG A 43 -8.03 7.66 7.69
C ARG A 43 -7.56 8.16 6.34
N PHE A 44 -6.31 7.89 6.00
CA PHE A 44 -5.67 8.38 4.78
C PHE A 44 -4.96 7.25 4.08
N ALA A 45 -5.03 7.27 2.76
CA ALA A 45 -4.09 6.57 1.90
C ALA A 45 -3.14 7.62 1.32
N GLY A 46 -2.10 7.20 0.65
CA GLY A 46 -1.19 8.16 0.06
C GLY A 46 -0.44 7.64 -1.14
N TRP A 47 0.17 8.59 -1.84
CA TRP A 47 1.15 8.33 -2.87
C TRP A 47 2.53 8.78 -2.36
N VAL A 48 3.47 7.86 -2.31
CA VAL A 48 4.82 8.16 -1.81
C VAL A 48 5.58 8.97 -2.84
N LYS A 49 5.79 10.25 -2.52
CA LYS A 49 6.60 11.15 -3.34
C LYS A 49 8.07 10.81 -3.22
N GLU A 50 8.52 10.54 -2.00
CA GLU A 50 9.90 10.19 -1.68
C GLU A 50 9.95 9.37 -0.40
N GLY A 51 10.82 8.36 -0.38
CA GLY A 51 11.07 7.55 0.80
C GLY A 51 10.54 6.14 0.70
N THR A 52 10.56 5.43 1.83
CA THR A 52 10.15 4.03 1.92
C THR A 52 9.43 3.77 3.23
N PHE A 53 8.31 3.06 3.15
CA PHE A 53 7.57 2.56 4.30
C PHE A 53 7.68 1.05 4.39
N GLN A 54 7.74 0.54 5.60
CA GLN A 54 7.77 -0.88 5.92
C GLN A 54 6.45 -1.27 6.58
N TYR A 55 5.88 -2.38 6.14
CA TYR A 55 4.64 -2.95 6.69
C TYR A 55 5.02 -4.10 7.59
N THR A 56 4.56 -4.07 8.84
CA THR A 56 4.82 -5.13 9.81
C THR A 56 3.53 -5.59 10.46
N TYR A 57 3.50 -6.86 10.78
CA TYR A 57 2.43 -7.49 11.54
C TYR A 57 3.01 -8.01 12.85
N ILE A 58 2.42 -7.61 13.97
CA ILE A 58 2.78 -8.14 15.28
C ILE A 58 1.76 -9.21 15.63
N ASP A 59 2.22 -10.44 15.81
CA ASP A 59 1.37 -11.59 16.12
C ASP A 59 0.96 -11.62 17.59
N GLU A 60 0.15 -12.63 17.95
CA GLU A 60 -0.37 -12.78 19.31
C GLU A 60 0.73 -13.02 20.35
N GLU A 61 1.89 -13.52 19.93
CA GLU A 61 3.04 -13.74 20.80
C GLU A 61 3.96 -12.52 20.89
N GLY A 62 3.62 -11.44 20.19
CA GLY A 62 4.40 -10.21 20.16
C GLY A 62 5.56 -10.21 19.16
N GLU A 63 5.65 -11.22 18.29
CA GLU A 63 6.67 -11.27 17.26
C GLU A 63 6.30 -10.38 16.08
N GLU A 64 7.30 -9.65 15.57
CA GLU A 64 7.15 -8.76 14.44
C GLU A 64 7.52 -9.47 13.14
N HIS A 65 6.62 -9.41 12.17
CA HIS A 65 6.82 -9.98 10.84
C HIS A 65 6.76 -8.88 9.79
N ILE A 66 7.76 -8.80 8.93
CA ILE A 66 7.73 -7.88 7.79
C ILE A 66 6.85 -8.49 6.72
N VAL A 67 5.80 -7.74 6.30
CA VAL A 67 4.83 -8.23 5.32
C VAL A 67 4.83 -7.44 4.02
N GLY A 68 5.52 -6.33 3.96
CA GLY A 68 5.60 -5.54 2.73
C GLY A 68 6.35 -4.24 2.86
N TYR A 69 6.43 -3.53 1.74
CA TYR A 69 7.03 -2.20 1.63
C TYR A 69 6.24 -1.37 0.63
N SER A 70 6.29 -0.05 0.83
CA SER A 70 5.91 0.91 -0.21
C SER A 70 7.10 1.80 -0.50
N PHE A 71 7.45 1.91 -1.77
CA PHE A 71 8.59 2.70 -2.24
C PHE A 71 8.13 4.00 -2.90
N THR A 72 9.08 4.83 -3.28
CA THR A 72 8.82 6.05 -4.06
C THR A 72 7.99 5.72 -5.31
N ASN A 73 6.97 6.53 -5.59
CA ASN A 73 6.02 6.37 -6.69
C ASN A 73 5.11 5.15 -6.55
N GLU A 74 4.84 4.75 -5.30
CA GLU A 74 3.88 3.69 -4.98
C GLU A 74 2.85 4.18 -3.97
N PHE A 75 1.74 3.48 -3.88
CA PHE A 75 0.74 3.71 -2.86
C PHE A 75 1.21 3.26 -1.49
N VAL A 76 0.71 3.92 -0.46
CA VAL A 76 0.88 3.52 0.93
C VAL A 76 -0.48 3.50 1.63
N CYS A 77 -0.91 2.34 2.04
CA CYS A 77 -2.06 2.09 2.94
C CYS A 77 -2.23 0.59 3.17
N ASP A 78 -2.99 0.23 4.20
CA ASP A 78 -3.57 -1.10 4.34
C ASP A 78 -4.90 -1.09 3.58
N TYR A 79 -4.85 -1.37 2.29
CA TYR A 79 -5.92 -1.06 1.32
C TYR A 79 -7.28 -1.61 1.72
N SER A 80 -7.36 -2.90 2.09
CA SER A 80 -8.64 -3.51 2.44
C SER A 80 -9.25 -2.86 3.68
N SER A 81 -8.47 -2.68 4.73
CA SER A 81 -8.94 -2.05 5.97
C SER A 81 -9.31 -0.58 5.76
N PHE A 82 -8.49 0.13 5.00
CA PHE A 82 -8.75 1.52 4.63
C PHE A 82 -10.07 1.66 3.88
N MET A 83 -10.31 0.84 2.85
CA MET A 83 -11.52 0.92 2.03
C MET A 83 -12.79 0.57 2.83
N LYS A 84 -12.69 -0.35 3.77
CA LYS A 84 -13.81 -0.76 4.62
C LYS A 84 -14.01 0.13 5.85
N GLY A 85 -13.05 1.00 6.16
CA GLY A 85 -13.08 1.80 7.39
C GLY A 85 -12.89 0.96 8.65
N CYS A 86 -12.20 -0.19 8.53
CA CYS A 86 -11.91 -1.10 9.63
C CYS A 86 -10.53 -0.81 10.23
N LEU A 87 -10.24 -1.48 11.35
CA LEU A 87 -8.93 -1.37 11.99
C LEU A 87 -7.83 -1.93 11.07
N SER A 88 -6.70 -1.25 11.00
CA SER A 88 -5.55 -1.73 10.23
C SER A 88 -5.02 -3.03 10.82
N LEU A 89 -4.69 -3.97 9.94
CA LEU A 89 -4.09 -5.25 10.32
C LEU A 89 -2.58 -5.16 10.49
N VAL A 90 -1.97 -4.05 10.10
CA VAL A 90 -0.52 -3.89 10.08
C VAL A 90 -0.10 -2.53 10.61
N ASN A 91 1.16 -2.44 11.02
CA ASN A 91 1.86 -1.18 11.21
C ASN A 91 2.50 -0.77 9.88
N ILE A 92 2.41 0.51 9.54
CA ILE A 92 3.14 1.07 8.40
C ILE A 92 4.03 2.18 8.95
N GLN A 93 5.35 1.98 8.85
CA GLN A 93 6.34 2.84 9.47
C GLN A 93 7.37 3.31 8.45
N ALA A 94 7.70 4.60 8.50
CA ALA A 94 8.76 5.16 7.69
C ALA A 94 10.13 4.60 8.12
N ILE A 95 10.86 4.02 7.18
CA ILE A 95 12.24 3.53 7.43
C ILE A 95 13.30 4.49 6.93
N ALA A 96 12.87 5.60 6.36
CA ALA A 96 13.68 6.76 5.97
C ALA A 96 12.78 7.99 6.10
N ASP A 97 13.35 9.18 5.94
CA ASP A 97 12.51 10.38 5.83
C ASP A 97 11.67 10.30 4.56
N CYS A 98 10.37 10.52 4.69
CA CYS A 98 9.42 10.35 3.62
C CYS A 98 8.57 11.59 3.42
N SER A 99 8.07 11.74 2.20
CA SER A 99 7.00 12.67 1.89
C SER A 99 5.90 11.96 1.09
N VAL A 100 4.64 12.25 1.42
CA VAL A 100 3.48 11.54 0.91
C VAL A 100 2.40 12.55 0.57
N TYR A 101 1.77 12.38 -0.60
CA TYR A 101 0.50 13.04 -0.90
C TYR A 101 -0.61 12.18 -0.31
N GLU A 102 -1.22 12.65 0.78
CA GLU A 102 -2.28 11.90 1.48
C GLU A 102 -3.64 12.26 0.93
N ILE A 103 -4.50 11.27 0.76
CA ILE A 103 -5.89 11.44 0.32
C ILE A 103 -6.82 10.76 1.33
N SER A 104 -7.95 11.42 1.63
CA SER A 104 -8.95 10.86 2.52
C SER A 104 -9.68 9.67 1.88
N ARG A 105 -10.23 8.79 2.72
CA ARG A 105 -11.09 7.70 2.26
C ARG A 105 -12.28 8.22 1.45
N HIS A 106 -12.92 9.30 1.92
CA HIS A 106 -14.05 9.90 1.22
C HIS A 106 -13.68 10.33 -0.20
N ASP A 107 -12.57 11.03 -0.38
CA ASP A 107 -12.14 11.53 -1.69
C ASP A 107 -11.77 10.38 -2.64
N LEU A 108 -11.12 9.34 -2.13
CA LEU A 108 -10.77 8.18 -2.96
C LEU A 108 -12.01 7.41 -3.38
N ILE A 109 -12.96 7.17 -2.48
CA ILE A 109 -14.22 6.50 -2.81
C ILE A 109 -15.03 7.31 -3.82
N GLU A 110 -15.13 8.63 -3.61
CA GLU A 110 -15.79 9.52 -4.56
C GLU A 110 -15.18 9.41 -5.96
N TYR A 111 -13.86 9.34 -6.05
CA TYR A 111 -13.18 9.14 -7.31
C TYR A 111 -13.55 7.80 -7.96
N TRP A 112 -13.49 6.70 -7.20
CA TRP A 112 -13.89 5.38 -7.73
C TRP A 112 -15.33 5.37 -8.24
N GLU A 113 -16.20 6.12 -7.61
CA GLU A 113 -17.63 6.16 -7.94
C GLU A 113 -18.01 7.21 -8.99
N THR A 114 -17.05 7.94 -9.55
CA THR A 114 -17.30 9.01 -10.51
C THR A 114 -17.98 8.50 -11.78
N ASN A 115 -17.52 7.37 -12.33
CA ASN A 115 -18.09 6.77 -13.52
C ASN A 115 -17.69 5.27 -13.61
N MET A 116 -18.17 4.60 -14.65
CA MET A 116 -17.89 3.17 -14.83
C MET A 116 -16.41 2.88 -15.07
N GLU A 117 -15.71 3.78 -15.73
CA GLU A 117 -14.27 3.62 -16.01
C GLU A 117 -13.44 3.66 -14.71
N THR A 118 -13.71 4.63 -13.84
CA THR A 118 -13.01 4.71 -12.55
C THR A 118 -13.36 3.54 -11.63
N GLN A 119 -14.59 3.05 -11.65
CA GLN A 119 -14.97 1.85 -10.90
C GLN A 119 -14.24 0.62 -11.42
N ARG A 120 -14.15 0.46 -12.74
CA ARG A 120 -13.42 -0.65 -13.36
C ARG A 120 -11.94 -0.59 -12.99
N PHE A 121 -11.35 0.60 -13.00
CA PHE A 121 -9.97 0.79 -12.60
C PHE A 121 -9.76 0.42 -11.12
N GLY A 122 -10.65 0.85 -10.22
CA GLY A 122 -10.61 0.48 -8.80
C GLY A 122 -10.69 -1.03 -8.59
N ARG A 123 -11.54 -1.72 -9.37
CA ARG A 123 -11.63 -3.18 -9.34
C ARG A 123 -10.31 -3.82 -9.79
N TYR A 124 -9.69 -3.32 -10.84
CA TYR A 124 -8.40 -3.84 -11.33
C TYR A 124 -7.30 -3.64 -10.29
N VAL A 125 -7.30 -2.50 -9.59
CA VAL A 125 -6.37 -2.27 -8.48
C VAL A 125 -6.52 -3.34 -7.42
N ALA A 126 -7.74 -3.61 -6.99
CA ALA A 126 -8.03 -4.62 -5.97
C ALA A 126 -7.64 -6.03 -6.45
N GLU A 127 -7.95 -6.37 -7.70
CA GLU A 127 -7.57 -7.65 -8.29
C GLU A 127 -6.06 -7.84 -8.34
N ASN A 128 -5.31 -6.79 -8.75
CA ASN A 128 -3.85 -6.86 -8.81
C ASN A 128 -3.21 -7.00 -7.44
N LEU A 129 -3.75 -6.29 -6.44
CA LEU A 129 -3.29 -6.44 -5.06
C LEU A 129 -3.57 -7.87 -4.55
N TYR A 130 -4.74 -8.41 -4.85
CA TYR A 130 -5.10 -9.77 -4.48
C TYR A 130 -4.13 -10.78 -5.10
N GLU A 131 -3.87 -10.66 -6.40
CA GLU A 131 -2.94 -11.57 -7.11
C GLU A 131 -1.54 -11.52 -6.50
N MET A 132 -1.05 -10.31 -6.21
CA MET A 132 0.27 -10.13 -5.60
C MET A 132 0.36 -10.82 -4.24
N VAL A 133 -0.64 -10.63 -3.39
CA VAL A 133 -0.67 -11.24 -2.06
C VAL A 133 -0.81 -12.76 -2.16
N TYR A 134 -1.63 -13.24 -3.10
CA TYR A 134 -1.82 -14.66 -3.32
C TYR A 134 -0.53 -15.34 -3.79
N GLU A 135 0.19 -14.72 -4.72
CA GLU A 135 1.49 -15.22 -5.17
C GLU A 135 2.50 -15.31 -4.03
N ARG A 136 2.54 -14.29 -3.17
CA ARG A 136 3.41 -14.30 -1.98
C ARG A 136 3.04 -15.42 -1.01
N LEU A 137 1.74 -15.68 -0.85
CA LEU A 137 1.27 -16.79 -0.03
C LEU A 137 1.77 -18.13 -0.59
N LEU A 138 1.64 -18.33 -1.89
CA LEU A 138 2.12 -19.55 -2.55
C LEU A 138 3.64 -19.70 -2.46
N ASP A 139 4.37 -18.59 -2.50
CA ASP A 139 5.83 -18.61 -2.39
C ASP A 139 6.32 -19.12 -1.04
N LEU A 140 5.51 -19.05 0.02
CA LEU A 140 5.84 -19.63 1.33
C LEU A 140 5.97 -21.16 1.26
N TYR A 141 5.32 -21.80 0.29
CA TYR A 141 5.36 -23.24 0.10
C TYR A 141 6.43 -23.68 -0.90
N CYS A 142 7.17 -22.74 -1.50
CA CYS A 142 8.31 -23.03 -2.34
C CYS A 142 9.57 -23.26 -1.50
N SER A 143 10.55 -24.00 -2.06
CA SER A 143 11.84 -24.14 -1.41
C SER A 143 12.54 -22.78 -1.28
N PRO A 144 13.43 -22.59 -0.28
CA PRO A 144 14.16 -21.33 -0.14
C PRO A 144 14.93 -20.92 -1.40
N VAL A 145 15.48 -21.89 -2.14
CA VAL A 145 16.21 -21.62 -3.39
C VAL A 145 15.28 -21.04 -4.45
N ILE A 146 14.09 -21.61 -4.62
CA ILE A 146 13.10 -21.14 -5.60
C ILE A 146 12.61 -19.74 -5.21
N ARG A 147 12.33 -19.51 -3.93
CA ARG A 147 11.93 -18.19 -3.42
C ARG A 147 12.98 -17.13 -3.71
N TYR A 148 14.23 -17.46 -3.47
CA TYR A 148 15.35 -16.55 -3.73
C TYR A 148 15.44 -16.19 -5.23
N LYS A 149 15.31 -17.20 -6.10
CA LYS A 149 15.35 -16.98 -7.56
C LYS A 149 14.22 -16.08 -8.06
N LYS A 150 13.05 -16.12 -7.43
CA LYS A 150 11.91 -15.24 -7.80
C LYS A 150 12.14 -13.79 -7.39
N LEU A 151 12.97 -13.56 -6.37
CA LEU A 151 13.26 -12.20 -5.89
C LEU A 151 14.32 -11.48 -6.72
N ILE A 152 15.17 -12.21 -7.40
CA ILE A 152 16.22 -11.65 -8.24
C ILE A 152 15.86 -11.79 -9.71
#